data_1673defe8efa78a62667b004785b384b
#
_entry.id   1673defe8efa78a62667b004785b384b
#
_cell.length_a   1.000
_cell.length_b   1.000
_cell.length_c   1.000
_cell.angle_alpha   90.00
_cell.angle_beta   90.00
_cell.angle_gamma   90.00
#
_symmetry.space_group_name_H-M   'P 1'
#
loop_
_entity.id
_entity.type
_entity.pdbx_description
1 polymer ?
#
loop_
_entity_poly.entity_id
_entity_poly.type
_entity_poly.pdbx_seq_one_letter_code
_entity_poly.pdbx_strand_id
1 'polypeptide(L)'
;MTTILESGDFRYEVNMDWAKLPQGWTFHEVADVAVDSKDRVYVFSRGKHPLIVFDREGNFLYSWGEGVFKRPHGVTVGPDETLYCADDGDHTVRKCTLDGKVLMTLGTPDKPAPAWSGHPFNRPTKVAVDPKTGEFYVTDGYGNSRVHKYSPDGELLFSWGQPGTEPGEFNIVHTVCLDKEGLVYVADRENDRVQIFDPKGKYITQWNNMHRACPKLGRVSVSSARKGSVSPAWGTCYLGRNRTSSSPPTVLQWMCMETFMSARYPGPRWGANYLRPGS
;
A
#
# COMPACT_ATOMS: atom_id res chain seq x y z
N MET A 1 -21.18 11.24 -17.75
CA MET A 1 -21.52 9.82 -17.49
C MET A 1 -20.81 9.39 -16.23
N THR A 2 -21.54 8.94 -15.23
CA THR A 2 -20.97 8.39 -14.01
C THR A 2 -20.41 7.00 -14.32
N THR A 3 -19.13 6.76 -14.01
CA THR A 3 -18.53 5.43 -14.15
C THR A 3 -18.80 4.65 -12.86
N ILE A 4 -19.49 3.53 -13.00
CA ILE A 4 -19.77 2.61 -11.88
C ILE A 4 -18.87 1.39 -12.02
N LEU A 5 -18.28 0.96 -10.91
CA LEU A 5 -17.51 -0.26 -10.78
C LEU A 5 -18.24 -1.19 -9.83
N GLU A 6 -18.48 -2.42 -10.27
CA GLU A 6 -19.21 -3.41 -9.50
C GLU A 6 -18.45 -4.74 -9.47
N SER A 7 -18.43 -5.40 -8.28
CA SER A 7 -17.95 -6.77 -8.13
C SER A 7 -18.64 -7.40 -6.92
N GLY A 8 -19.50 -8.40 -7.16
CA GLY A 8 -20.32 -9.03 -6.12
C GLY A 8 -21.18 -7.97 -5.42
N ASP A 9 -21.10 -7.91 -4.10
CA ASP A 9 -21.87 -6.96 -3.26
C ASP A 9 -21.25 -5.55 -3.23
N PHE A 10 -20.14 -5.33 -3.93
CA PHE A 10 -19.44 -4.05 -3.94
C PHE A 10 -19.81 -3.24 -5.18
N ARG A 11 -20.27 -2.03 -4.93
CA ARG A 11 -20.59 -1.05 -5.96
C ARG A 11 -19.94 0.28 -5.62
N TYR A 12 -19.18 0.84 -6.54
CA TYR A 12 -18.47 2.10 -6.40
C TYR A 12 -18.80 3.04 -7.54
N GLU A 13 -19.01 4.29 -7.21
CA GLU A 13 -19.09 5.38 -8.17
C GLU A 13 -17.74 6.10 -8.26
N VAL A 14 -17.23 6.26 -9.49
CA VAL A 14 -15.97 6.95 -9.73
C VAL A 14 -16.22 8.46 -9.84
N ASN A 15 -15.63 9.22 -8.93
CA ASN A 15 -15.60 10.68 -9.00
C ASN A 15 -14.25 11.13 -9.58
N MET A 16 -14.25 11.53 -10.86
CA MET A 16 -13.04 11.95 -11.57
C MET A 16 -12.54 13.34 -11.14
N ASP A 17 -13.44 14.16 -10.59
CA ASP A 17 -13.17 15.55 -10.21
C ASP A 17 -13.03 15.74 -8.69
N TRP A 18 -12.81 14.62 -7.96
CA TRP A 18 -12.72 14.67 -6.52
C TRP A 18 -11.55 15.53 -6.03
N ALA A 19 -10.36 15.38 -6.62
CA ALA A 19 -9.16 16.09 -6.19
C ALA A 19 -9.10 17.49 -6.79
N LYS A 20 -9.28 18.50 -5.95
CA LYS A 20 -9.22 19.92 -6.32
C LYS A 20 -7.81 20.44 -6.12
N LEU A 21 -6.96 20.21 -7.10
CA LEU A 21 -5.57 20.68 -7.09
C LEU A 21 -5.50 22.21 -7.21
N PRO A 22 -4.45 22.85 -6.61
CA PRO A 22 -4.14 24.24 -6.89
C PRO A 22 -3.95 24.51 -8.39
N GLN A 23 -4.20 25.76 -8.80
CA GLN A 23 -4.06 26.15 -10.21
C GLN A 23 -2.65 25.86 -10.74
N GLY A 24 -2.56 25.19 -11.88
CA GLY A 24 -1.31 24.81 -12.53
C GLY A 24 -0.67 23.54 -11.99
N TRP A 25 -1.26 22.91 -10.97
CA TRP A 25 -0.78 21.62 -10.46
C TRP A 25 -1.42 20.46 -11.20
N THR A 26 -0.68 19.39 -11.35
CA THR A 26 -1.16 18.13 -11.90
C THR A 26 -0.56 16.96 -11.14
N PHE A 27 -1.30 15.88 -11.04
CA PHE A 27 -0.70 14.60 -10.69
C PHE A 27 0.19 14.15 -11.84
N HIS A 28 1.46 13.84 -11.53
CA HIS A 28 2.35 13.25 -12.53
C HIS A 28 2.16 11.73 -12.58
N GLU A 29 2.56 11.07 -11.52
CA GLU A 29 2.43 9.61 -11.33
C GLU A 29 2.08 9.37 -9.86
N VAL A 30 0.82 9.11 -9.55
CA VAL A 30 0.42 8.73 -8.19
C VAL A 30 0.87 7.30 -7.95
N ALA A 31 1.80 7.13 -7.04
CA ALA A 31 2.35 5.82 -6.69
C ALA A 31 1.48 5.11 -5.65
N ASP A 32 0.99 5.86 -4.66
CA ASP A 32 0.19 5.30 -3.56
C ASP A 32 -0.66 6.39 -2.88
N VAL A 33 -1.63 5.98 -2.05
CA VAL A 33 -2.37 6.87 -1.16
C VAL A 33 -2.56 6.23 0.20
N ALA A 34 -2.72 7.08 1.23
CA ALA A 34 -3.08 6.68 2.58
C ALA A 34 -4.14 7.62 3.14
N VAL A 35 -4.86 7.18 4.17
CA VAL A 35 -5.90 7.98 4.83
C VAL A 35 -5.67 7.92 6.33
N ASP A 36 -5.71 9.07 7.00
CA ASP A 36 -5.56 9.15 8.46
C ASP A 36 -6.90 9.02 9.20
N SER A 37 -6.84 9.08 10.53
CA SER A 37 -8.02 8.96 11.40
C SER A 37 -9.02 10.11 11.25
N LYS A 38 -8.64 11.22 10.63
CA LYS A 38 -9.48 12.40 10.35
C LYS A 38 -10.01 12.44 8.92
N ASP A 39 -9.90 11.33 8.19
CA ASP A 39 -10.28 11.22 6.77
C ASP A 39 -9.47 12.13 5.82
N ARG A 40 -8.29 12.61 6.22
CA ARG A 40 -7.38 13.29 5.31
C ARG A 40 -6.71 12.28 4.40
N VAL A 41 -6.62 12.61 3.12
CA VAL A 41 -6.08 11.74 2.07
C VAL A 41 -4.69 12.23 1.67
N TYR A 42 -3.71 11.37 1.84
CA TYR A 42 -2.30 11.60 1.52
C TYR A 42 -2.00 10.94 0.18
N VAL A 43 -1.76 11.74 -0.85
CA VAL A 43 -1.46 11.27 -2.20
C VAL A 43 0.04 11.32 -2.43
N PHE A 44 0.68 10.17 -2.61
CA PHE A 44 2.11 10.06 -2.83
C PHE A 44 2.41 9.99 -4.33
N SER A 45 2.99 11.07 -4.87
CA SER A 45 3.15 11.30 -6.30
C SER A 45 4.62 11.50 -6.68
N ARG A 46 5.00 11.05 -7.87
CA ARG A 46 6.36 11.21 -8.43
C ARG A 46 6.58 12.54 -9.12
N GLY A 47 5.70 13.52 -8.90
CA GLY A 47 5.79 14.87 -9.45
C GLY A 47 6.60 15.84 -8.59
N LYS A 48 6.49 17.13 -8.91
CA LYS A 48 7.13 18.22 -8.16
C LYS A 48 6.67 18.30 -6.71
N HIS A 49 5.43 17.89 -6.43
CA HIS A 49 4.82 17.87 -5.11
C HIS A 49 4.64 16.41 -4.69
N PRO A 50 5.65 15.81 -4.02
CA PRO A 50 5.67 14.37 -3.77
C PRO A 50 4.55 13.89 -2.86
N LEU A 51 4.17 14.66 -1.85
CA LEU A 51 3.06 14.31 -0.97
C LEU A 51 2.07 15.45 -0.91
N ILE A 52 0.86 15.19 -1.40
CA ILE A 52 -0.24 16.16 -1.47
C ILE A 52 -1.35 15.68 -0.55
N VAL A 53 -1.86 16.59 0.29
CA VAL A 53 -2.87 16.26 1.30
C VAL A 53 -4.18 16.96 0.98
N PHE A 54 -5.25 16.18 1.02
CA PHE A 54 -6.62 16.62 0.80
C PHE A 54 -7.49 16.32 2.02
N ASP A 55 -8.56 17.09 2.19
CA ASP A 55 -9.66 16.68 3.05
C ASP A 55 -10.50 15.57 2.39
N ARG A 56 -11.51 15.10 3.11
CA ARG A 56 -12.44 14.07 2.65
C ARG A 56 -13.19 14.46 1.38
N GLU A 57 -13.47 15.74 1.20
CA GLU A 57 -14.20 16.33 0.07
C GLU A 57 -13.26 16.60 -1.13
N GLY A 58 -11.97 16.31 -1.01
CA GLY A 58 -10.96 16.50 -2.04
C GLY A 58 -10.46 17.94 -2.16
N ASN A 59 -10.71 18.79 -1.15
CA ASN A 59 -10.11 20.11 -1.12
C ASN A 59 -8.64 19.98 -0.73
N PHE A 60 -7.77 20.69 -1.44
CA PHE A 60 -6.34 20.76 -1.12
C PHE A 60 -6.13 21.40 0.25
N LEU A 61 -5.32 20.76 1.09
CA LEU A 61 -4.95 21.26 2.39
C LEU A 61 -3.52 21.81 2.40
N TYR A 62 -2.55 20.98 2.05
CA TYR A 62 -1.13 21.30 1.99
C TYR A 62 -0.35 20.25 1.20
N SER A 63 0.92 20.54 0.91
CA SER A 63 1.86 19.55 0.39
C SER A 63 3.23 19.70 1.02
N TRP A 64 4.03 18.63 0.94
CA TRP A 64 5.41 18.62 1.41
C TRP A 64 6.22 17.51 0.71
N GLY A 65 7.50 17.43 1.02
CA GLY A 65 8.38 16.36 0.54
C GLY A 65 9.23 16.76 -0.65
N GLU A 66 9.17 18.02 -1.10
CA GLU A 66 10.08 18.53 -2.13
C GLU A 66 11.53 18.42 -1.64
N GLY A 67 12.39 17.80 -2.46
CA GLY A 67 13.78 17.54 -2.09
C GLY A 67 14.00 16.43 -1.05
N VAL A 68 12.94 15.88 -0.47
CA VAL A 68 13.00 14.77 0.49
C VAL A 68 12.95 13.43 -0.22
N PHE A 69 12.10 13.32 -1.25
CA PHE A 69 11.86 12.08 -1.98
C PHE A 69 12.41 12.15 -3.39
N LYS A 70 13.03 11.05 -3.82
CA LYS A 70 13.60 10.90 -5.16
C LYS A 70 12.64 10.20 -6.12
N ARG A 71 12.04 9.11 -5.67
CA ARG A 71 11.02 8.36 -6.41
C ARG A 71 10.02 7.73 -5.45
N PRO A 72 8.99 8.46 -5.04
CA PRO A 72 7.91 7.97 -4.20
C PRO A 72 7.37 6.61 -4.65
N HIS A 73 7.15 5.68 -3.72
CA HIS A 73 6.55 4.38 -4.04
C HIS A 73 5.37 4.04 -3.13
N GLY A 74 5.58 3.76 -1.86
CA GLY A 74 4.51 3.38 -0.93
C GLY A 74 4.37 4.36 0.23
N VAL A 75 3.14 4.68 0.63
CA VAL A 75 2.83 5.49 1.81
C VAL A 75 1.83 4.79 2.70
N THR A 76 2.05 4.80 4.01
CA THR A 76 1.16 4.18 5.00
C THR A 76 1.04 5.10 6.21
N VAL A 77 -0.19 5.32 6.68
CA VAL A 77 -0.42 5.95 7.99
C VAL A 77 -0.29 4.89 9.07
N GLY A 78 0.60 5.12 10.02
CA GLY A 78 0.77 4.27 11.19
C GLY A 78 -0.34 4.49 12.24
N PRO A 79 -0.49 3.56 13.20
CA PRO A 79 -1.47 3.69 14.27
C PRO A 79 -1.19 4.88 15.21
N ASP A 80 0.02 5.39 15.20
CA ASP A 80 0.49 6.56 15.95
C ASP A 80 0.34 7.89 15.17
N GLU A 81 -0.46 7.89 14.09
CA GLU A 81 -0.67 9.05 13.24
C GLU A 81 0.64 9.60 12.64
N THR A 82 1.56 8.70 12.29
CA THR A 82 2.77 9.03 11.51
C THR A 82 2.67 8.41 10.11
N LEU A 83 3.45 8.95 9.18
CA LEU A 83 3.56 8.43 7.82
C LEU A 83 4.84 7.59 7.66
N TYR A 84 4.70 6.41 7.10
CA TYR A 84 5.80 5.61 6.60
C TYR A 84 5.85 5.74 5.08
N CYS A 85 6.93 6.30 4.56
CA CYS A 85 7.11 6.59 3.14
C CYS A 85 8.27 5.76 2.60
N ALA A 86 7.98 4.83 1.68
CA ALA A 86 9.00 4.09 0.94
C ALA A 86 9.39 4.85 -0.32
N ASP A 87 10.68 5.05 -0.51
CA ASP A 87 11.26 5.68 -1.70
C ASP A 87 12.16 4.67 -2.41
N ASP A 88 11.72 4.20 -3.58
CA ASP A 88 12.47 3.21 -4.34
C ASP A 88 13.57 3.84 -5.21
N GLY A 89 13.66 5.15 -5.26
CA GLY A 89 14.69 5.89 -5.98
C GLY A 89 15.94 6.16 -5.16
N ASP A 90 15.80 6.44 -3.87
CA ASP A 90 16.93 6.64 -2.96
C ASP A 90 17.16 5.47 -1.99
N HIS A 91 16.37 4.40 -2.13
CA HIS A 91 16.50 3.15 -1.36
C HIS A 91 16.26 3.30 0.13
N THR A 92 15.33 4.16 0.53
CA THR A 92 15.02 4.42 1.94
C THR A 92 13.56 4.20 2.29
N VAL A 93 13.31 4.02 3.59
CA VAL A 93 11.99 4.18 4.20
C VAL A 93 12.10 5.26 5.25
N ARG A 94 11.23 6.26 5.17
CA ARG A 94 11.17 7.35 6.15
C ARG A 94 9.90 7.27 6.97
N LYS A 95 10.04 7.39 8.29
CA LYS A 95 8.92 7.67 9.19
C LYS A 95 8.86 9.19 9.38
N CYS A 96 7.70 9.78 9.13
CA CYS A 96 7.50 11.23 9.18
C CYS A 96 6.27 11.58 10.02
N THR A 97 6.22 12.80 10.56
CA THR A 97 4.96 13.38 11.01
C THR A 97 4.03 13.62 9.82
N LEU A 98 2.74 13.82 10.08
CA LEU A 98 1.75 14.08 9.02
C LEU A 98 2.04 15.38 8.24
N ASP A 99 2.74 16.33 8.84
CA ASP A 99 3.15 17.61 8.26
C ASP A 99 4.59 17.60 7.67
N GLY A 100 5.28 16.44 7.69
CA GLY A 100 6.50 16.22 6.92
C GLY A 100 7.82 16.29 7.67
N LYS A 101 7.82 16.41 9.01
CA LYS A 101 9.07 16.29 9.77
C LYS A 101 9.53 14.82 9.75
N VAL A 102 10.74 14.57 9.26
CA VAL A 102 11.35 13.23 9.29
C VAL A 102 11.73 12.88 10.73
N LEU A 103 11.21 11.77 11.23
CA LEU A 103 11.44 11.22 12.56
C LEU A 103 12.50 10.11 12.54
N MET A 104 12.50 9.29 11.47
CA MET A 104 13.40 8.15 11.29
C MET A 104 13.68 7.97 9.81
N THR A 105 14.89 7.54 9.49
CA THR A 105 15.26 7.09 8.14
C THR A 105 15.93 5.73 8.24
N LEU A 106 15.39 4.75 7.54
CA LEU A 106 15.97 3.42 7.36
C LEU A 106 16.58 3.32 5.97
N GLY A 107 17.71 2.65 5.87
CA GLY A 107 18.55 2.66 4.68
C GLY A 107 19.45 3.90 4.61
N THR A 108 20.26 3.97 3.59
CA THR A 108 21.16 5.12 3.35
C THR A 108 20.78 5.74 2.02
N PRO A 109 20.40 7.04 1.97
CA PRO A 109 20.02 7.68 0.73
C PRO A 109 21.06 7.47 -0.38
N ASP A 110 20.59 7.09 -1.56
CA ASP A 110 21.38 6.82 -2.76
C ASP A 110 22.44 5.69 -2.65
N LYS A 111 22.35 4.87 -1.61
CA LYS A 111 23.25 3.73 -1.41
C LYS A 111 22.44 2.42 -1.32
N PRO A 112 22.09 1.81 -2.44
CA PRO A 112 21.40 0.52 -2.43
C PRO A 112 22.28 -0.56 -1.80
N ALA A 113 21.66 -1.46 -1.05
CA ALA A 113 22.29 -2.73 -0.73
C ALA A 113 22.60 -3.51 -2.02
N PRO A 114 23.59 -4.39 -2.05
CA PRO A 114 23.82 -5.23 -3.21
C PRO A 114 22.56 -6.03 -3.56
N ALA A 115 22.27 -6.19 -4.85
CA ALA A 115 21.11 -6.94 -5.30
C ALA A 115 21.09 -8.34 -4.69
N TRP A 116 19.92 -8.74 -4.20
CA TRP A 116 19.66 -10.05 -3.56
C TRP A 116 20.54 -10.39 -2.37
N SER A 117 21.21 -9.42 -1.77
CA SER A 117 22.08 -9.64 -0.60
C SER A 117 21.29 -9.98 0.67
N GLY A 118 20.00 -9.69 0.72
CA GLY A 118 19.18 -9.80 1.91
C GLY A 118 19.34 -8.65 2.90
N HIS A 119 20.28 -7.72 2.66
CA HIS A 119 20.40 -6.51 3.47
C HIS A 119 19.45 -5.42 2.98
N PRO A 120 18.81 -4.63 3.86
CA PRO A 120 17.96 -3.50 3.47
C PRO A 120 18.82 -2.28 3.08
N PHE A 121 18.45 -1.52 2.05
CA PHE A 121 17.38 -1.75 1.09
C PHE A 121 17.92 -1.71 -0.34
N ASN A 122 17.24 -2.42 -1.24
CA ASN A 122 17.42 -2.21 -2.66
C ASN A 122 16.07 -2.01 -3.34
N ARG A 123 15.59 -0.76 -3.34
CA ARG A 123 14.31 -0.31 -3.88
C ARG A 123 13.09 -0.84 -3.10
N PRO A 124 12.91 -0.39 -1.83
CA PRO A 124 11.75 -0.75 -1.01
C PRO A 124 10.45 -0.22 -1.62
N THR A 125 9.33 -0.93 -1.36
CA THR A 125 8.08 -0.68 -2.07
C THR A 125 6.93 -0.25 -1.17
N LYS A 126 6.75 -0.88 0.00
CA LYS A 126 5.61 -0.59 0.91
C LYS A 126 5.96 -0.91 2.35
N VAL A 127 5.23 -0.29 3.27
CA VAL A 127 5.29 -0.57 4.71
C VAL A 127 3.91 -0.97 5.20
N ALA A 128 3.85 -1.94 6.11
CA ALA A 128 2.67 -2.24 6.91
C ALA A 128 3.03 -2.26 8.39
N VAL A 129 2.24 -1.60 9.22
CA VAL A 129 2.50 -1.47 10.67
C VAL A 129 1.49 -2.32 11.44
N ASP A 130 1.97 -3.12 12.37
CA ASP A 130 1.10 -3.84 13.30
C ASP A 130 0.54 -2.86 14.34
N PRO A 131 -0.78 -2.64 14.38
CA PRO A 131 -1.37 -1.67 15.29
C PRO A 131 -1.32 -2.07 16.76
N LYS A 132 -1.01 -3.33 17.06
CA LYS A 132 -0.93 -3.85 18.43
C LYS A 132 0.45 -3.66 19.05
N THR A 133 1.50 -3.86 18.23
CA THR A 133 2.89 -3.86 18.71
C THR A 133 3.68 -2.65 18.24
N GLY A 134 3.24 -1.98 17.17
CA GLY A 134 4.00 -0.95 16.49
C GLY A 134 5.15 -1.49 15.63
N GLU A 135 5.40 -2.80 15.65
CA GLU A 135 6.34 -3.45 14.74
C GLU A 135 5.88 -3.27 13.30
N PHE A 136 6.79 -3.20 12.37
CA PHE A 136 6.40 -2.97 10.97
C PHE A 136 7.19 -3.83 10.00
N TYR A 137 6.58 -4.06 8.86
CA TYR A 137 7.10 -4.85 7.77
C TYR A 137 7.38 -3.96 6.58
N VAL A 138 8.52 -4.16 5.93
CA VAL A 138 8.92 -3.44 4.72
C VAL A 138 9.14 -4.45 3.60
N THR A 139 8.45 -4.26 2.48
CA THR A 139 8.74 -5.01 1.26
C THR A 139 9.88 -4.34 0.50
N ASP A 140 10.92 -5.12 0.18
CA ASP A 140 12.12 -4.68 -0.55
C ASP A 140 12.22 -5.52 -1.83
N GLY A 141 11.39 -5.16 -2.81
CA GLY A 141 11.02 -6.09 -3.87
C GLY A 141 11.81 -5.98 -5.15
N TYR A 142 12.13 -4.78 -5.64
CA TYR A 142 12.70 -4.65 -6.98
C TYR A 142 14.13 -5.18 -7.11
N GLY A 143 14.92 -5.04 -6.08
CA GLY A 143 16.32 -5.47 -6.14
C GLY A 143 16.71 -6.51 -5.09
N ASN A 144 15.79 -6.94 -4.22
CA ASN A 144 16.16 -7.77 -3.07
C ASN A 144 15.26 -9.00 -2.84
N SER A 145 14.00 -8.99 -3.31
CA SER A 145 13.02 -10.09 -3.12
C SER A 145 12.86 -10.48 -1.64
N ARG A 146 12.76 -9.48 -0.76
CA ARG A 146 12.74 -9.64 0.70
C ARG A 146 11.56 -8.93 1.34
N VAL A 147 11.16 -9.45 2.50
CA VAL A 147 10.38 -8.72 3.50
C VAL A 147 11.24 -8.59 4.74
N HIS A 148 11.33 -7.37 5.27
CA HIS A 148 12.07 -7.05 6.48
C HIS A 148 11.10 -6.70 7.60
N LYS A 149 11.30 -7.23 8.80
CA LYS A 149 10.52 -6.86 9.99
C LYS A 149 11.37 -6.02 10.92
N TYR A 150 10.79 -4.93 11.40
CA TYR A 150 11.44 -3.96 12.29
C TYR A 150 10.68 -3.79 13.59
N SER A 151 11.43 -3.42 14.65
CA SER A 151 10.86 -2.89 15.89
C SER A 151 10.26 -1.49 15.65
N PRO A 152 9.41 -0.97 16.56
CA PRO A 152 8.89 0.41 16.48
C PRO A 152 9.99 1.49 16.38
N ASP A 153 11.16 1.20 16.94
CA ASP A 153 12.32 2.10 16.97
C ASP A 153 13.25 1.94 15.76
N GLY A 154 12.90 1.06 14.81
CA GLY A 154 13.63 0.87 13.56
C GLY A 154 14.81 -0.10 13.64
N GLU A 155 14.86 -0.95 14.65
CA GLU A 155 15.83 -2.06 14.69
C GLU A 155 15.35 -3.21 13.80
N LEU A 156 16.20 -3.73 12.93
CA LEU A 156 15.91 -4.89 12.09
C LEU A 156 15.82 -6.15 12.97
N LEU A 157 14.62 -6.71 13.08
CA LEU A 157 14.38 -7.93 13.87
C LEU A 157 14.77 -9.17 13.07
N PHE A 158 14.26 -9.31 11.85
CA PHE A 158 14.62 -10.37 10.91
C PHE A 158 14.11 -10.06 9.51
N SER A 159 14.52 -10.91 8.56
CA SER A 159 14.09 -10.83 7.16
C SER A 159 13.80 -12.23 6.62
N TRP A 160 12.90 -12.31 5.63
CA TRP A 160 12.65 -13.56 4.91
C TRP A 160 12.40 -13.31 3.42
N GLY A 161 12.41 -14.40 2.67
CA GLY A 161 12.28 -14.39 1.22
C GLY A 161 13.64 -14.52 0.52
N GLN A 162 13.57 -14.84 -0.72
CA GLN A 162 14.67 -14.89 -1.70
C GLN A 162 14.09 -14.90 -3.11
N PRO A 163 14.85 -14.64 -4.17
CA PRO A 163 14.37 -14.77 -5.52
C PRO A 163 13.93 -16.20 -5.86
N GLY A 164 12.73 -16.35 -6.44
CA GLY A 164 12.24 -17.64 -6.88
C GLY A 164 10.72 -17.74 -6.96
N THR A 165 10.21 -18.98 -7.10
CA THR A 165 8.79 -19.29 -7.30
C THR A 165 8.20 -20.22 -6.24
N GLU A 166 9.04 -20.84 -5.41
CA GLU A 166 8.59 -21.74 -4.35
C GLU A 166 7.92 -20.97 -3.19
N PRO A 167 7.19 -21.61 -2.29
CA PRO A 167 6.64 -20.99 -1.09
C PRO A 167 7.72 -20.30 -0.26
N GLY A 168 7.52 -19.00 0.04
CA GLY A 168 8.49 -18.17 0.74
C GLY A 168 9.53 -17.51 -0.17
N GLU A 169 9.59 -17.85 -1.45
CA GLU A 169 10.37 -17.15 -2.46
C GLU A 169 9.54 -16.11 -3.18
N PHE A 170 10.17 -15.12 -3.81
CA PHE A 170 9.48 -13.99 -4.42
C PHE A 170 10.08 -13.58 -5.76
N ASN A 171 9.20 -13.08 -6.62
CA ASN A 171 9.59 -12.36 -7.83
C ASN A 171 8.90 -10.98 -7.83
N ILE A 172 9.60 -9.97 -7.34
CA ILE A 172 9.14 -8.62 -7.05
C ILE A 172 8.06 -8.58 -5.95
N VAL A 173 8.50 -8.57 -4.70
CA VAL A 173 7.65 -8.25 -3.54
C VAL A 173 7.18 -6.81 -3.66
N HIS A 174 5.89 -6.58 -3.90
CA HIS A 174 5.42 -5.25 -4.28
C HIS A 174 4.64 -4.52 -3.20
N THR A 175 3.87 -5.24 -2.39
CA THR A 175 3.15 -4.64 -1.26
C THR A 175 2.94 -5.66 -0.15
N VAL A 176 2.63 -5.15 1.03
CA VAL A 176 2.35 -5.91 2.24
C VAL A 176 1.18 -5.28 2.98
N CYS A 177 0.34 -6.12 3.58
CA CYS A 177 -0.66 -5.69 4.55
C CYS A 177 -0.82 -6.73 5.66
N LEU A 178 -1.47 -6.33 6.73
CA LEU A 178 -1.75 -7.17 7.90
C LEU A 178 -3.25 -7.28 8.09
N ASP A 179 -3.71 -8.43 8.57
CA ASP A 179 -5.05 -8.56 9.10
C ASP A 179 -5.07 -8.30 10.62
N LYS A 180 -6.26 -8.34 11.19
CA LYS A 180 -6.45 -8.12 12.64
C LYS A 180 -5.88 -9.23 13.52
N GLU A 181 -5.64 -10.39 12.98
CA GLU A 181 -4.97 -11.53 13.61
C GLU A 181 -3.44 -11.38 13.56
N GLY A 182 -2.91 -10.47 12.76
CA GLY A 182 -1.50 -10.22 12.56
C GLY A 182 -0.87 -11.07 11.46
N LEU A 183 -1.67 -11.77 10.66
CA LEU A 183 -1.15 -12.46 9.48
C LEU A 183 -0.64 -11.46 8.45
N VAL A 184 0.45 -11.82 7.80
CA VAL A 184 1.17 -10.96 6.85
C VAL A 184 0.87 -11.42 5.43
N TYR A 185 0.23 -10.55 4.65
CA TYR A 185 -0.13 -10.80 3.26
C TYR A 185 0.85 -10.06 2.36
N VAL A 186 1.55 -10.78 1.53
CA VAL A 186 2.62 -10.25 0.68
C VAL A 186 2.28 -10.48 -0.79
N ALA A 187 2.19 -9.39 -1.54
CA ALA A 187 2.00 -9.47 -2.97
C ALA A 187 3.30 -9.81 -3.69
N ASP A 188 3.33 -10.98 -4.27
CA ASP A 188 4.41 -11.52 -5.08
C ASP A 188 4.06 -11.30 -6.56
N ARG A 189 4.31 -10.06 -7.03
CA ARG A 189 3.72 -9.48 -8.23
C ARG A 189 3.98 -10.26 -9.51
N GLU A 190 5.21 -10.60 -9.80
CA GLU A 190 5.58 -11.28 -11.05
C GLU A 190 5.35 -12.80 -10.99
N ASN A 191 5.01 -13.33 -9.82
CA ASN A 191 4.53 -14.71 -9.64
C ASN A 191 2.98 -14.79 -9.63
N ASP A 192 2.28 -13.69 -9.88
CA ASP A 192 0.81 -13.61 -9.94
C ASP A 192 0.11 -14.22 -8.71
N ARG A 193 0.68 -14.01 -7.51
CA ARG A 193 0.17 -14.57 -6.27
C ARG A 193 0.25 -13.61 -5.09
N VAL A 194 -0.54 -13.88 -4.06
CA VAL A 194 -0.37 -13.35 -2.70
C VAL A 194 0.03 -14.49 -1.79
N GLN A 195 1.14 -14.35 -1.08
CA GLN A 195 1.57 -15.30 -0.07
C GLN A 195 1.18 -14.81 1.32
N ILE A 196 0.80 -15.72 2.20
CA ILE A 196 0.34 -15.43 3.56
C ILE A 196 1.31 -16.08 4.54
N PHE A 197 1.78 -15.27 5.48
CA PHE A 197 2.77 -15.65 6.50
C PHE A 197 2.22 -15.38 7.90
N ASP A 198 2.75 -16.09 8.88
CA ASP A 198 2.58 -15.72 10.28
C ASP A 198 3.47 -14.50 10.64
N PRO A 199 3.30 -13.89 11.83
CA PRO A 199 4.11 -12.75 12.27
C PRO A 199 5.62 -13.03 12.39
N LYS A 200 6.03 -14.29 12.32
CA LYS A 200 7.43 -14.72 12.35
C LYS A 200 7.99 -15.00 10.95
N GLY A 201 7.24 -14.69 9.89
CA GLY A 201 7.66 -14.90 8.51
C GLY A 201 7.56 -16.34 8.03
N LYS A 202 6.87 -17.22 8.78
CA LYS A 202 6.65 -18.60 8.35
C LYS A 202 5.48 -18.64 7.36
N TYR A 203 5.71 -19.23 6.19
CA TYR A 203 4.70 -19.44 5.17
C TYR A 203 3.54 -20.29 5.69
N ILE A 204 2.32 -19.86 5.39
CA ILE A 204 1.07 -20.56 5.74
C ILE A 204 0.39 -21.09 4.48
N THR A 205 0.07 -20.20 3.53
CA THR A 205 -0.65 -20.52 2.30
C THR A 205 -0.46 -19.41 1.27
N GLN A 206 -1.05 -19.58 0.10
CA GLN A 206 -1.04 -18.54 -0.94
C GLN A 206 -2.33 -18.54 -1.76
N TRP A 207 -2.61 -17.42 -2.40
CA TRP A 207 -3.62 -17.28 -3.42
C TRP A 207 -2.93 -17.08 -4.76
N ASN A 208 -3.33 -17.89 -5.74
CA ASN A 208 -2.77 -17.88 -7.09
C ASN A 208 -3.72 -17.18 -8.08
N ASN A 209 -3.23 -16.94 -9.29
CA ASN A 209 -4.00 -16.36 -10.41
C ASN A 209 -4.51 -14.94 -10.10
N MET A 210 -3.70 -14.17 -9.38
CA MET A 210 -4.05 -12.82 -8.97
C MET A 210 -3.83 -11.78 -10.08
N HIS A 211 -3.59 -12.21 -11.33
CA HIS A 211 -3.40 -11.40 -12.53
C HIS A 211 -2.50 -10.18 -12.27
N ARG A 212 -1.25 -10.46 -11.85
CA ARG A 212 -0.29 -9.48 -11.36
C ARG A 212 -0.87 -8.70 -10.17
N ALA A 213 -0.73 -9.26 -8.99
CA ALA A 213 -1.23 -8.74 -7.70
C ALA A 213 -0.91 -7.26 -7.38
N CYS A 214 -0.44 -6.51 -8.38
CA CYS A 214 -0.42 -5.06 -8.48
C CYS A 214 -0.37 -4.68 -9.96
N PRO A 215 -1.31 -3.90 -10.49
CA PRO A 215 -1.26 -3.50 -11.90
C PRO A 215 0.04 -2.78 -12.20
N LYS A 216 0.65 -3.07 -13.36
CA LYS A 216 1.69 -2.20 -13.91
C LYS A 216 1.10 -0.81 -13.99
N LEU A 217 1.74 0.14 -13.34
CA LEU A 217 1.33 1.54 -13.27
C LEU A 217 1.03 2.12 -14.66
N GLY A 218 -0.21 2.00 -15.09
CA GLY A 218 -0.80 2.95 -15.98
C GLY A 218 -1.45 4.00 -15.10
N ARG A 219 -1.40 5.25 -15.47
CA ARG A 219 -1.89 6.44 -14.75
C ARG A 219 -2.93 6.12 -13.67
N VAL A 220 -2.54 6.23 -12.41
CA VAL A 220 -3.43 6.06 -11.27
C VAL A 220 -4.30 7.31 -11.16
N SER A 221 -5.61 7.13 -11.26
CA SER A 221 -6.58 8.18 -10.94
C SER A 221 -6.99 8.00 -9.48
N VAL A 222 -6.83 9.03 -8.67
CA VAL A 222 -7.37 9.08 -7.31
C VAL A 222 -8.85 9.42 -7.43
N SER A 223 -9.73 8.55 -6.98
CA SER A 223 -11.15 8.79 -6.93
C SER A 223 -11.70 8.42 -5.56
N SER A 224 -12.60 9.24 -5.01
CA SER A 224 -13.39 8.85 -3.85
C SER A 224 -14.53 7.95 -4.30
N ALA A 225 -14.75 6.85 -3.61
CA ALA A 225 -15.87 5.98 -3.88
C ALA A 225 -16.89 6.07 -2.75
N ARG A 226 -18.17 6.29 -3.09
CA ARG A 226 -19.29 6.22 -2.15
C ARG A 226 -19.98 4.87 -2.26
N LYS A 227 -20.22 4.24 -1.13
CA LYS A 227 -21.11 3.08 -1.07
C LYS A 227 -22.56 3.56 -1.16
N GLY A 228 -23.37 2.98 -2.06
CA GLY A 228 -24.77 3.28 -2.14
C GLY A 228 -25.49 2.95 -0.84
N SER A 229 -26.17 3.93 -0.25
CA SER A 229 -27.25 3.92 0.75
C SER A 229 -27.07 3.19 2.07
N VAL A 230 -25.89 2.94 2.62
CA VAL A 230 -25.76 2.55 4.04
C VAL A 230 -24.49 3.16 4.61
N SER A 231 -24.62 4.21 5.43
CA SER A 231 -23.61 4.86 6.29
C SER A 231 -22.25 5.22 5.65
N PRO A 232 -21.67 6.38 5.89
CA PRO A 232 -20.49 6.87 5.16
C PRO A 232 -19.22 6.15 5.59
N ALA A 233 -18.95 4.98 5.00
CA ALA A 233 -17.63 4.37 5.02
C ALA A 233 -16.92 4.73 3.71
N TRP A 234 -15.84 5.47 3.81
CA TRP A 234 -15.03 5.88 2.65
C TRP A 234 -13.97 4.82 2.39
N GLY A 235 -13.98 4.29 1.19
CA GLY A 235 -12.89 3.45 0.69
C GLY A 235 -12.21 4.17 -0.46
N THR A 236 -10.89 4.22 -0.48
CA THR A 236 -10.11 4.74 -1.61
C THR A 236 -9.84 3.59 -2.56
N CYS A 237 -10.34 3.70 -3.78
CA CYS A 237 -10.13 2.69 -4.82
C CYS A 237 -9.16 3.23 -5.86
N TYR A 238 -8.12 2.46 -6.17
CA TYR A 238 -7.20 2.76 -7.27
C TYR A 238 -7.67 2.13 -8.55
N LEU A 239 -7.81 2.93 -9.60
CA LEU A 239 -8.16 2.45 -10.92
C LEU A 239 -6.98 2.61 -11.86
N GLY A 240 -6.33 1.49 -12.18
CA GLY A 240 -5.50 1.42 -13.37
C GLY A 240 -6.38 1.29 -14.63
N ARG A 241 -6.24 2.19 -15.60
CA ARG A 241 -6.88 2.01 -16.90
C ARG A 241 -6.20 0.87 -17.67
N ASN A 242 -6.88 -0.27 -17.79
CA ASN A 242 -6.72 -1.13 -18.96
C ASN A 242 -8.05 -1.17 -19.70
N ARG A 243 -8.07 -0.71 -20.94
CA ARG A 243 -9.27 -0.60 -21.78
C ARG A 243 -9.86 -1.94 -22.24
N THR A 244 -9.38 -3.09 -21.76
CA THR A 244 -9.71 -4.39 -22.35
C THR A 244 -9.92 -5.55 -21.39
N SER A 245 -10.14 -5.34 -20.09
CA SER A 245 -10.46 -6.49 -19.23
C SER A 245 -11.66 -6.21 -18.32
N SER A 246 -12.66 -7.06 -18.44
CA SER A 246 -13.82 -7.19 -17.58
C SER A 246 -13.48 -7.88 -16.24
N SER A 247 -12.26 -7.75 -15.75
CA SER A 247 -11.80 -8.41 -14.54
C SER A 247 -12.17 -7.59 -13.30
N PRO A 248 -12.62 -8.25 -12.20
CA PRO A 248 -12.93 -7.59 -10.93
C PRO A 248 -11.68 -6.89 -10.34
N PRO A 249 -11.85 -5.93 -9.41
CA PRO A 249 -10.73 -5.28 -8.73
C PRO A 249 -9.82 -6.33 -8.10
N THR A 250 -8.51 -6.11 -8.17
CA THR A 250 -7.53 -7.08 -7.66
C THR A 250 -7.69 -7.26 -6.15
N VAL A 251 -7.48 -8.48 -5.67
CA VAL A 251 -7.58 -8.85 -4.24
C VAL A 251 -6.74 -7.93 -3.33
N LEU A 252 -5.69 -7.32 -3.84
CA LEU A 252 -4.89 -6.35 -3.08
C LEU A 252 -5.59 -5.01 -2.85
N GLN A 253 -6.38 -4.55 -3.80
CA GLN A 253 -7.28 -3.42 -3.59
C GLN A 253 -8.31 -3.77 -2.52
N TRP A 254 -8.79 -5.00 -2.53
CA TRP A 254 -9.66 -5.58 -1.51
C TRP A 254 -8.99 -5.66 -0.14
N MET A 255 -7.76 -6.17 -0.06
CA MET A 255 -7.04 -6.35 1.20
C MET A 255 -6.73 -5.02 1.89
N CYS A 256 -6.30 -4.00 1.15
CA CYS A 256 -6.14 -2.65 1.70
C CYS A 256 -7.49 -2.06 2.16
N MET A 257 -8.59 -2.37 1.47
CA MET A 257 -9.94 -1.95 1.87
C MET A 257 -10.46 -2.71 3.09
N GLU A 258 -10.23 -4.02 3.23
CA GLU A 258 -10.65 -4.80 4.40
C GLU A 258 -9.87 -4.40 5.66
N THR A 259 -8.58 -4.14 5.55
CA THR A 259 -7.76 -3.64 6.67
C THR A 259 -8.26 -2.28 7.16
N PHE A 260 -8.63 -1.39 6.25
CA PHE A 260 -9.23 -0.10 6.58
C PHE A 260 -10.64 -0.25 7.20
N MET A 261 -11.45 -1.16 6.68
CA MET A 261 -12.82 -1.40 7.19
C MET A 261 -12.84 -2.15 8.52
N SER A 262 -11.97 -3.14 8.73
CA SER A 262 -11.90 -3.92 9.96
C SER A 262 -11.31 -3.14 11.13
N ALA A 263 -10.40 -2.20 10.90
CA ALA A 263 -9.83 -1.35 11.94
C ALA A 263 -10.84 -0.33 12.51
N ARG A 264 -11.84 0.08 11.73
CA ARG A 264 -12.84 1.08 12.15
C ARG A 264 -14.22 0.52 12.50
N TYR A 265 -14.56 -0.70 12.10
CA TYR A 265 -15.88 -1.28 12.32
C TYR A 265 -15.77 -2.71 12.82
N PRO A 266 -15.90 -2.97 14.12
CA PRO A 266 -16.08 -4.31 14.66
C PRO A 266 -17.51 -4.77 14.39
N GLY A 267 -17.85 -5.09 13.17
CA GLY A 267 -19.11 -5.67 12.72
C GLY A 267 -18.92 -7.10 12.22
N PRO A 268 -19.98 -7.89 12.02
CA PRO A 268 -19.87 -9.33 11.85
C PRO A 268 -19.06 -9.72 10.60
N ARG A 269 -18.06 -10.52 10.84
CA ARG A 269 -17.26 -11.40 9.96
C ARG A 269 -17.61 -11.41 8.47
N TRP A 270 -16.99 -10.56 7.69
CA TRP A 270 -17.11 -10.61 6.23
C TRP A 270 -15.94 -11.38 5.54
N GLY A 271 -14.81 -11.54 6.20
CA GLY A 271 -13.61 -12.14 5.59
C GLY A 271 -13.49 -13.66 5.71
N ALA A 272 -14.09 -14.28 6.70
CA ALA A 272 -13.80 -15.69 7.03
C ALA A 272 -14.44 -16.73 6.08
N ASN A 273 -15.47 -16.38 5.34
CA ASN A 273 -16.18 -17.35 4.48
C ASN A 273 -15.64 -17.44 3.05
N TYR A 274 -14.80 -16.47 2.61
CA TYR A 274 -14.21 -16.51 1.27
C TYR A 274 -12.78 -17.05 1.23
N LEU A 275 -12.19 -17.30 2.40
CA LEU A 275 -10.77 -17.67 2.53
C LEU A 275 -10.55 -19.15 2.86
N ARG A 276 -11.55 -20.00 2.78
CA ARG A 276 -11.33 -21.45 2.88
C ARG A 276 -11.10 -22.02 1.49
N PRO A 277 -9.98 -22.70 1.23
CA PRO A 277 -9.87 -23.60 0.10
C PRO A 277 -11.00 -24.62 0.23
N GLY A 278 -11.67 -24.90 -0.86
CA GLY A 278 -12.80 -25.83 -0.87
C GLY A 278 -12.49 -27.16 -0.18
N SER A 279 -13.41 -27.57 0.65
CA SER A 279 -13.57 -28.96 1.08
C SER A 279 -14.02 -29.77 -0.11
#